data_8db080dc2b1b5aadff49fde65d66ecc0
#
_entry.id   8db080dc2b1b5aadff49fde65d66ecc0
#
_cell.length_a   1.000
_cell.length_b   1.000
_cell.length_c   1.000
_cell.angle_alpha   90.00
_cell.angle_beta   90.00
_cell.angle_gamma   90.00
#
_symmetry.space_group_name_H-M   'P 1'
#
loop_
_entity.id
_entity.type
_entity.pdbx_description
1 polymer ?
#
loop_
_entity_poly.entity_id
_entity_poly.type
_entity_poly.pdbx_seq_one_letter_code
_entity_poly.pdbx_strand_id
1 'polypeptide(L)'
;MKKKTILIIVIAIVCAVVAWLFLAGPLSATKAAEADEADAMERLKPVGPAFNADSAYAFTKAQCDFGPRDMNSVGHDKCAEWIIAKFKEYGCEVNTQKADLKGYDGTTLKSTNIIAHWNPKATTRIMLCAHWDTRPWADNDPDSTNWHKPILAANDAASGVAVMLELARLLNQLPDAAVTSDADAAQTLMATRSLGVDFVCF
;
A
#
# COMPACT_ATOMS: atom_id res chain seq x y z
N MET A 1 -48.72 -46.21 28.70
CA MET A 1 -48.75 -44.76 28.39
C MET A 1 -49.74 -44.50 27.23
N LYS A 2 -50.65 -43.53 27.39
CA LYS A 2 -51.64 -43.23 26.35
C LYS A 2 -50.93 -42.57 25.15
N LYS A 3 -51.27 -42.95 23.89
CA LYS A 3 -50.64 -42.43 22.65
C LYS A 3 -50.47 -40.90 22.63
N LYS A 4 -51.43 -40.16 23.23
CA LYS A 4 -51.35 -38.69 23.36
C LYS A 4 -50.17 -38.19 24.23
N THR A 5 -49.84 -38.94 25.32
CA THR A 5 -48.70 -38.57 26.21
C THR A 5 -47.35 -38.76 25.49
N ILE A 6 -47.22 -39.82 24.71
CA ILE A 6 -46.00 -40.07 23.90
C ILE A 6 -45.81 -38.96 22.86
N LEU A 7 -46.89 -38.57 22.16
CA LEU A 7 -46.84 -37.52 21.17
C LEU A 7 -46.38 -36.16 21.77
N ILE A 8 -46.90 -35.80 22.95
CA ILE A 8 -46.52 -34.55 23.64
C ILE A 8 -45.02 -34.57 24.03
N ILE A 9 -44.53 -35.71 24.52
CA ILE A 9 -43.09 -35.85 24.86
C ILE A 9 -42.21 -35.73 23.64
N VAL A 10 -42.58 -36.35 22.51
CA VAL A 10 -41.81 -36.26 21.25
C VAL A 10 -41.77 -34.81 20.73
N ILE A 11 -42.90 -34.12 20.74
CA ILE A 11 -42.96 -32.70 20.33
C ILE A 11 -42.08 -31.83 21.26
N ALA A 12 -42.13 -32.05 22.57
CA ALA A 12 -41.30 -31.29 23.53
C ALA A 12 -39.80 -31.53 23.26
N ILE A 13 -39.38 -32.76 22.99
CA ILE A 13 -38.01 -33.10 22.66
C ILE A 13 -37.56 -32.44 21.34
N VAL A 14 -38.39 -32.48 20.32
CA VAL A 14 -38.09 -31.85 19.00
C VAL A 14 -37.98 -30.34 19.20
N CYS A 15 -38.86 -29.69 19.91
CA CYS A 15 -38.81 -28.27 20.20
C CYS A 15 -37.54 -27.92 21.00
N ALA A 16 -37.14 -28.71 21.97
CA ALA A 16 -35.92 -28.51 22.75
C ALA A 16 -34.65 -28.65 21.90
N VAL A 17 -34.62 -29.64 20.99
CA VAL A 17 -33.50 -29.84 20.05
C VAL A 17 -33.41 -28.70 19.03
N VAL A 18 -34.53 -28.26 18.49
CA VAL A 18 -34.58 -27.12 17.57
C VAL A 18 -34.16 -25.84 18.29
N ALA A 19 -34.64 -25.57 19.47
CA ALA A 19 -34.24 -24.42 20.27
C ALA A 19 -32.74 -24.47 20.62
N TRP A 20 -32.18 -25.64 20.92
CA TRP A 20 -30.75 -25.82 21.18
C TRP A 20 -29.92 -25.59 19.91
N LEU A 21 -30.35 -26.07 18.77
CA LEU A 21 -29.68 -25.81 17.48
C LEU A 21 -29.73 -24.33 17.10
N PHE A 22 -30.80 -23.61 17.40
CA PHE A 22 -30.88 -22.18 17.10
C PHE A 22 -30.11 -21.31 18.11
N LEU A 23 -30.00 -21.70 19.36
CA LEU A 23 -29.34 -20.93 20.41
C LEU A 23 -27.83 -21.25 20.54
N ALA A 24 -27.45 -22.51 20.32
CA ALA A 24 -26.08 -22.96 20.49
C ALA A 24 -25.25 -22.95 19.19
N GLY A 25 -25.85 -23.21 18.04
CA GLY A 25 -25.16 -23.37 16.78
C GLY A 25 -24.50 -22.06 16.25
N PRO A 26 -25.25 -20.97 16.05
CA PRO A 26 -24.68 -19.77 15.45
C PRO A 26 -23.73 -19.01 16.38
N LEU A 27 -23.97 -19.01 17.71
CA LEU A 27 -23.11 -18.29 18.67
C LEU A 27 -21.74 -18.94 18.88
N SER A 28 -21.62 -20.26 18.75
CA SER A 28 -20.33 -20.94 18.88
C SER A 28 -19.49 -20.80 17.61
N ALA A 29 -20.11 -20.78 16.44
CA ALA A 29 -19.42 -20.58 15.16
C ALA A 29 -18.90 -19.14 15.00
N THR A 30 -19.67 -18.14 15.42
CA THR A 30 -19.22 -16.74 15.38
C THR A 30 -18.08 -16.49 16.38
N LYS A 31 -18.15 -17.02 17.60
CA LYS A 31 -17.05 -16.90 18.56
C LYS A 31 -15.77 -17.60 18.14
N ALA A 32 -15.88 -18.74 17.47
CA ALA A 32 -14.71 -19.44 16.94
C ALA A 32 -14.09 -18.66 15.77
N ALA A 33 -14.91 -18.10 14.88
CA ALA A 33 -14.44 -17.27 13.77
C ALA A 33 -13.81 -15.96 14.27
N GLU A 34 -14.40 -15.29 15.24
CA GLU A 34 -13.83 -14.09 15.87
C GLU A 34 -12.52 -14.38 16.62
N ALA A 35 -12.40 -15.55 17.26
CA ALA A 35 -11.16 -15.97 17.92
C ALA A 35 -10.06 -16.31 16.92
N ASP A 36 -10.39 -16.99 15.82
CA ASP A 36 -9.44 -17.29 14.73
C ASP A 36 -8.98 -16.01 14.00
N GLU A 37 -9.87 -15.03 13.83
CA GLU A 37 -9.53 -13.74 13.22
C GLU A 37 -8.66 -12.88 14.16
N ALA A 38 -8.94 -12.89 15.46
CA ALA A 38 -8.12 -12.22 16.47
C ALA A 38 -6.73 -12.86 16.61
N ASP A 39 -6.61 -14.19 16.58
CA ASP A 39 -5.34 -14.92 16.61
C ASP A 39 -4.55 -14.72 15.30
N ALA A 40 -5.24 -14.66 14.15
CA ALA A 40 -4.62 -14.32 12.87
C ALA A 40 -4.09 -12.88 12.86
N MET A 41 -4.81 -11.93 13.43
CA MET A 41 -4.35 -10.54 13.57
C MET A 41 -3.19 -10.40 14.57
N GLU A 42 -3.16 -11.18 15.65
CA GLU A 42 -2.05 -11.19 16.60
C GLU A 42 -0.76 -11.76 15.99
N ARG A 43 -0.87 -12.73 15.09
CA ARG A 43 0.26 -13.29 14.32
C ARG A 43 0.82 -12.29 13.30
N LEU A 44 0.06 -11.29 12.92
CA LEU A 44 0.46 -10.22 11.98
C LEU A 44 1.06 -9.01 12.70
N LYS A 45 1.59 -9.16 13.92
CA LYS A 45 2.27 -8.04 14.60
C LYS A 45 3.40 -7.52 13.71
N PRO A 46 3.38 -6.22 13.36
CA PRO A 46 4.43 -5.65 12.55
C PRO A 46 5.78 -5.80 13.25
N VAL A 47 6.76 -6.39 12.58
CA VAL A 47 8.11 -6.65 13.14
C VAL A 47 9.10 -5.54 12.78
N GLY A 48 8.66 -4.57 12.02
CA GLY A 48 9.47 -3.45 11.57
C GLY A 48 9.03 -2.12 12.15
N PRO A 49 9.68 -1.02 11.74
CA PRO A 49 9.26 0.32 12.07
C PRO A 49 7.83 0.58 11.60
N ALA A 50 7.03 1.26 12.44
CA ALA A 50 5.67 1.63 12.06
C ALA A 50 5.67 2.62 10.89
N PHE A 51 4.71 2.46 9.96
CA PHE A 51 4.51 3.42 8.89
C PHE A 51 4.18 4.80 9.46
N ASN A 52 4.90 5.82 9.00
CA ASN A 52 4.72 7.19 9.47
C ASN A 52 3.91 7.99 8.45
N ALA A 53 2.64 8.22 8.79
CA ALA A 53 1.72 8.96 7.94
C ALA A 53 2.14 10.43 7.74
N ASP A 54 2.73 11.06 8.76
CA ASP A 54 3.21 12.45 8.68
C ASP A 54 4.39 12.56 7.70
N SER A 55 5.29 11.58 7.70
CA SER A 55 6.38 11.51 6.71
C SER A 55 5.84 11.35 5.30
N ALA A 56 4.87 10.45 5.08
CA ALA A 56 4.25 10.26 3.77
C ALA A 56 3.51 11.54 3.32
N TYR A 57 2.82 12.20 4.23
CA TYR A 57 2.19 13.49 3.94
C TYR A 57 3.22 14.56 3.56
N ALA A 58 4.33 14.64 4.30
CA ALA A 58 5.42 15.57 3.99
C ALA A 58 6.05 15.30 2.61
N PHE A 59 6.20 14.04 2.21
CA PHE A 59 6.66 13.66 0.86
C PHE A 59 5.65 14.04 -0.23
N THR A 60 4.35 13.90 0.03
CA THR A 60 3.30 14.37 -0.88
C THR A 60 3.39 15.87 -1.06
N LYS A 61 3.47 16.60 0.07
CA LYS A 61 3.59 18.07 0.04
C LYS A 61 4.84 18.53 -0.70
N ALA A 62 5.98 17.91 -0.46
CA ALA A 62 7.24 18.27 -1.12
C ALA A 62 7.16 18.13 -2.65
N GLN A 63 6.47 17.09 -3.16
CA GLN A 63 6.22 16.95 -4.59
C GLN A 63 5.32 18.08 -5.12
N CYS A 64 4.28 18.46 -4.39
CA CYS A 64 3.38 19.55 -4.75
C CYS A 64 4.08 20.92 -4.71
N ASP A 65 5.06 21.10 -3.83
CA ASP A 65 5.81 22.37 -3.69
C ASP A 65 6.69 22.68 -4.92
N PHE A 66 7.01 21.69 -5.77
CA PHE A 66 7.62 21.93 -7.09
C PHE A 66 6.66 22.53 -8.11
N GLY A 67 5.37 22.60 -7.79
CA GLY A 67 4.30 23.02 -8.69
C GLY A 67 3.78 21.88 -9.55
N PRO A 68 3.10 22.20 -10.64
CA PRO A 68 2.64 21.22 -11.63
C PRO A 68 3.83 20.44 -12.20
N ARG A 69 3.66 19.14 -12.33
CA ARG A 69 4.70 18.21 -12.79
C ARG A 69 4.35 17.61 -14.15
N ASP A 70 3.64 18.38 -14.97
CA ASP A 70 3.36 18.01 -16.34
C ASP A 70 4.66 17.87 -17.13
N MET A 71 4.73 16.89 -18.03
CA MET A 71 5.94 16.62 -18.83
C MET A 71 6.41 17.89 -19.57
N ASN A 72 7.72 18.09 -19.64
CA ASN A 72 8.43 19.27 -20.13
C ASN A 72 8.39 20.50 -19.20
N SER A 73 7.74 20.46 -18.05
CA SER A 73 7.78 21.55 -17.08
C SER A 73 9.05 21.52 -16.21
N VAL A 74 9.41 22.68 -15.68
CA VAL A 74 10.51 22.79 -14.70
C VAL A 74 10.18 22.05 -13.42
N GLY A 75 8.89 22.02 -13.03
CA GLY A 75 8.41 21.28 -11.86
C GLY A 75 8.62 19.78 -12.02
N HIS A 76 8.37 19.24 -13.21
CA HIS A 76 8.63 17.86 -13.57
C HIS A 76 10.12 17.49 -13.40
N ASP A 77 11.02 18.24 -14.00
CA ASP A 77 12.44 17.92 -13.93
C ASP A 77 13.00 17.98 -12.50
N LYS A 78 12.64 19.02 -11.74
CA LYS A 78 13.06 19.18 -10.33
C LYS A 78 12.49 18.09 -9.44
N CYS A 79 11.24 17.72 -9.63
CA CYS A 79 10.61 16.66 -8.84
C CYS A 79 11.27 15.30 -9.14
N ALA A 80 11.59 14.99 -10.42
CA ALA A 80 12.32 13.78 -10.78
C ALA A 80 13.68 13.70 -10.05
N GLU A 81 14.44 14.77 -10.06
CA GLU A 81 15.73 14.84 -9.36
C GLU A 81 15.57 14.61 -7.85
N TRP A 82 14.54 15.20 -7.26
CA TRP A 82 14.25 15.03 -5.82
C TRP A 82 13.83 13.60 -5.49
N ILE A 83 12.95 12.96 -6.27
CA ILE A 83 12.53 11.57 -6.08
C ILE A 83 13.75 10.64 -6.16
N ILE A 84 14.61 10.82 -7.17
CA ILE A 84 15.86 10.06 -7.36
C ILE A 84 16.76 10.22 -6.12
N ALA A 85 16.94 11.45 -5.65
CA ALA A 85 17.77 11.74 -4.48
C ALA A 85 17.22 11.05 -3.22
N LYS A 86 15.89 11.05 -3.02
CA LYS A 86 15.24 10.40 -1.88
C LYS A 86 15.39 8.88 -1.89
N PHE A 87 15.18 8.23 -3.02
CA PHE A 87 15.40 6.78 -3.09
C PHE A 87 16.88 6.41 -2.85
N LYS A 88 17.83 7.21 -3.34
CA LYS A 88 19.26 7.02 -3.06
C LYS A 88 19.59 7.22 -1.57
N GLU A 89 19.01 8.25 -0.93
CA GLU A 89 19.13 8.50 0.51
C GLU A 89 18.66 7.29 1.32
N TYR A 90 17.63 6.58 0.84
CA TYR A 90 17.08 5.38 1.48
C TYR A 90 17.74 4.07 1.01
N GLY A 91 18.95 4.15 0.45
CA GLY A 91 19.78 3.00 0.14
C GLY A 91 19.35 2.22 -1.11
N CYS A 92 18.51 2.78 -1.96
CA CYS A 92 18.15 2.15 -3.22
C CYS A 92 19.20 2.42 -4.31
N GLU A 93 19.45 1.41 -5.15
CA GLU A 93 20.09 1.62 -6.45
C GLU A 93 19.05 2.20 -7.42
N VAL A 94 19.35 3.33 -8.06
CA VAL A 94 18.38 4.05 -8.87
C VAL A 94 18.83 4.14 -10.31
N ASN A 95 17.98 3.67 -11.22
CA ASN A 95 18.09 3.80 -12.67
C ASN A 95 17.00 4.71 -13.20
N THR A 96 17.26 5.37 -14.33
CA THR A 96 16.26 6.16 -15.05
C THR A 96 16.13 5.68 -16.48
N GLN A 97 14.90 5.62 -16.96
CA GLN A 97 14.59 5.35 -18.36
C GLN A 97 13.98 6.62 -18.96
N LYS A 98 14.65 7.22 -19.91
CA LYS A 98 14.19 8.44 -20.61
C LYS A 98 13.75 8.11 -22.02
N ALA A 99 12.65 8.73 -22.44
CA ALA A 99 12.12 8.59 -23.80
C ALA A 99 11.44 9.87 -24.27
N ASP A 100 11.58 10.16 -25.55
CA ASP A 100 10.79 11.18 -26.23
C ASP A 100 9.52 10.52 -26.76
N LEU A 101 8.38 10.89 -26.22
CA LEU A 101 7.08 10.36 -26.60
C LEU A 101 6.35 11.40 -27.45
N LYS A 102 5.49 10.95 -28.36
CA LYS A 102 4.68 11.84 -29.17
C LYS A 102 3.30 12.00 -28.54
N GLY A 103 2.96 13.21 -28.09
CA GLY A 103 1.63 13.58 -27.63
C GLY A 103 0.59 13.51 -28.74
N TYR A 104 -0.68 13.49 -28.38
CA TYR A 104 -1.80 13.44 -29.33
C TYR A 104 -1.86 14.66 -30.26
N ASP A 105 -1.36 15.80 -29.82
CA ASP A 105 -1.26 17.06 -30.53
C ASP A 105 0.04 17.21 -31.35
N GLY A 106 0.91 16.16 -31.31
CA GLY A 106 2.21 16.14 -31.98
C GLY A 106 3.34 16.73 -31.16
N THR A 107 3.11 17.24 -29.96
CA THR A 107 4.14 17.72 -29.04
C THR A 107 5.07 16.56 -28.62
N THR A 108 6.37 16.83 -28.57
CA THR A 108 7.33 15.87 -28.00
C THR A 108 7.31 15.98 -26.48
N LEU A 109 6.94 14.90 -25.80
CA LEU A 109 6.89 14.78 -24.36
C LEU A 109 8.15 14.04 -23.88
N LYS A 110 8.95 14.68 -23.03
CA LYS A 110 10.15 14.10 -22.43
C LYS A 110 9.79 13.31 -21.19
N SER A 111 9.57 12.02 -21.39
CA SER A 111 9.22 11.11 -20.28
C SER A 111 10.47 10.65 -19.54
N THR A 112 10.32 10.48 -18.23
CA THR A 112 11.36 9.91 -17.35
C THR A 112 10.71 8.91 -16.40
N ASN A 113 10.97 7.62 -16.57
CA ASN A 113 10.66 6.61 -15.57
C ASN A 113 11.82 6.51 -14.59
N ILE A 114 11.52 6.42 -13.31
CA ILE A 114 12.49 6.26 -12.22
C ILE A 114 12.28 4.88 -11.62
N ILE A 115 13.33 4.07 -11.62
CA ILE A 115 13.29 2.68 -11.11
C ILE A 115 14.30 2.58 -9.98
N ALA A 116 13.80 2.41 -8.76
CA ALA A 116 14.62 2.30 -7.56
C ALA A 116 14.56 0.86 -7.02
N HIS A 117 15.73 0.26 -6.84
CA HIS A 117 15.88 -1.12 -6.40
C HIS A 117 16.38 -1.16 -4.95
N TRP A 118 15.53 -1.58 -4.03
CA TRP A 118 15.97 -1.95 -2.69
C TRP A 118 16.36 -3.43 -2.70
N ASN A 119 17.47 -3.78 -2.05
CA ASN A 119 18.06 -5.12 -2.07
C ASN A 119 18.17 -5.69 -3.51
N PRO A 120 18.98 -5.10 -4.39
CA PRO A 120 19.01 -5.42 -5.82
C PRO A 120 19.50 -6.85 -6.11
N LYS A 121 20.17 -7.51 -5.15
CA LYS A 121 20.69 -8.89 -5.30
C LYS A 121 19.65 -9.96 -4.99
N ALA A 122 18.51 -9.61 -4.43
CA ALA A 122 17.45 -10.57 -4.14
C ALA A 122 16.83 -11.14 -5.42
N THR A 123 16.62 -12.45 -5.44
CA THR A 123 16.04 -13.17 -6.59
C THR A 123 14.51 -13.13 -6.58
N THR A 124 13.90 -13.08 -5.39
CA THR A 124 12.47 -12.88 -5.22
C THR A 124 12.21 -11.41 -5.02
N ARG A 125 11.40 -10.80 -5.88
CA ARG A 125 11.17 -9.38 -5.88
C ARG A 125 9.68 -9.05 -5.97
N ILE A 126 9.30 -7.94 -5.36
CA ILE A 126 7.97 -7.32 -5.53
C ILE A 126 8.14 -5.96 -6.19
N MET A 127 7.16 -5.56 -7.00
CA MET A 127 7.15 -4.25 -7.66
C MET A 127 6.00 -3.41 -7.13
N LEU A 128 6.32 -2.18 -6.78
CA LEU A 128 5.35 -1.13 -6.42
C LEU A 128 5.45 -0.01 -7.43
N CYS A 129 4.30 0.42 -7.97
CA CYS A 129 4.25 1.39 -9.05
C CYS A 129 3.32 2.56 -8.72
N ALA A 130 3.71 3.76 -9.13
CA ALA A 130 2.85 4.93 -9.16
C ALA A 130 3.34 5.88 -10.25
N HIS A 131 2.43 6.63 -10.88
CA HIS A 131 2.88 7.74 -11.70
C HIS A 131 3.24 8.95 -10.82
N TRP A 132 4.11 9.81 -11.29
CA TRP A 132 4.59 10.96 -10.51
C TRP A 132 4.37 12.30 -11.19
N ASP A 133 4.06 12.28 -12.49
CA ASP A 133 3.70 13.44 -13.26
C ASP A 133 2.27 13.94 -12.97
N THR A 134 1.89 15.05 -13.52
CA THR A 134 0.53 15.61 -13.46
C THR A 134 -0.06 15.73 -14.86
N ARG A 135 -1.38 15.68 -14.93
CA ARG A 135 -2.06 16.20 -16.11
C ARG A 135 -1.76 17.70 -16.26
N PRO A 136 -1.69 18.23 -17.50
CA PRO A 136 -1.39 19.64 -17.71
C PRO A 136 -2.49 20.58 -17.22
N TRP A 137 -3.75 20.10 -17.14
CA TRP A 137 -4.91 20.94 -16.84
C TRP A 137 -5.93 20.26 -15.95
N ALA A 138 -6.77 21.08 -15.31
CA ALA A 138 -7.92 20.66 -14.48
C ALA A 138 -9.16 20.35 -15.34
N ASP A 139 -9.02 19.64 -16.43
CA ASP A 139 -10.04 19.36 -17.45
C ASP A 139 -11.26 18.57 -16.94
N ASN A 140 -11.21 18.01 -15.73
CA ASN A 140 -12.31 17.35 -15.04
C ASN A 140 -12.89 18.20 -13.88
N ASP A 141 -12.50 19.46 -13.75
CA ASP A 141 -13.08 20.34 -12.72
C ASP A 141 -14.56 20.58 -13.04
N PRO A 142 -15.46 20.51 -12.04
CA PRO A 142 -16.88 20.82 -12.24
C PRO A 142 -17.13 22.23 -12.78
N ASP A 143 -16.26 23.19 -12.47
CA ASP A 143 -16.28 24.55 -13.02
C ASP A 143 -15.36 24.63 -14.26
N SER A 144 -15.96 24.74 -15.42
CA SER A 144 -15.27 24.87 -16.72
C SER A 144 -14.28 26.02 -16.80
N THR A 145 -14.42 27.07 -15.97
CA THR A 145 -13.45 28.18 -15.91
C THR A 145 -12.09 27.76 -15.37
N ASN A 146 -11.99 26.59 -14.75
CA ASN A 146 -10.76 26.01 -14.24
C ASN A 146 -10.06 25.06 -15.23
N TRP A 147 -10.70 24.62 -16.29
CA TRP A 147 -10.22 23.54 -17.17
C TRP A 147 -8.83 23.75 -17.76
N HIS A 148 -8.40 24.99 -17.90
CA HIS A 148 -7.05 25.30 -18.38
C HIS A 148 -6.08 25.70 -17.25
N LYS A 149 -6.48 25.56 -16.00
CA LYS A 149 -5.60 25.83 -14.87
C LYS A 149 -4.74 24.59 -14.56
N PRO A 150 -3.47 24.79 -14.20
CA PRO A 150 -2.61 23.69 -13.81
C PRO A 150 -3.07 23.05 -12.50
N ILE A 151 -2.75 21.77 -12.29
CA ILE A 151 -3.08 21.01 -11.07
C ILE A 151 -1.83 20.58 -10.32
N LEU A 152 -1.95 20.46 -8.99
CA LEU A 152 -0.87 19.99 -8.14
C LEU A 152 -0.87 18.45 -8.00
N ALA A 153 -1.98 17.79 -8.29
CA ALA A 153 -2.15 16.35 -8.27
C ALA A 153 -1.59 15.68 -7.00
N ALA A 154 -2.00 16.18 -5.82
CA ALA A 154 -1.53 15.67 -4.54
C ALA A 154 -1.93 14.21 -4.30
N ASN A 155 -3.18 13.86 -4.62
CA ASN A 155 -3.67 12.49 -4.50
C ASN A 155 -3.35 11.64 -5.74
N ASP A 156 -3.38 12.25 -6.91
CA ASP A 156 -3.24 11.59 -8.22
C ASP A 156 -1.99 12.15 -8.98
N ALA A 157 -0.73 11.61 -8.74
CA ALA A 157 -0.48 10.50 -7.81
C ALA A 157 0.73 10.77 -6.89
N ALA A 158 0.95 12.02 -6.44
CA ALA A 158 2.05 12.31 -5.52
C ALA A 158 1.94 11.49 -4.22
N SER A 159 0.71 11.16 -3.78
CA SER A 159 0.48 10.31 -2.60
C SER A 159 1.00 8.89 -2.79
N GLY A 160 0.85 8.29 -3.98
CA GLY A 160 1.36 6.96 -4.28
C GLY A 160 2.88 6.90 -4.21
N VAL A 161 3.56 7.89 -4.81
CA VAL A 161 5.02 8.02 -4.70
C VAL A 161 5.46 8.26 -3.25
N ALA A 162 4.72 9.06 -2.50
CA ALA A 162 5.00 9.33 -1.10
C ALA A 162 4.95 8.06 -0.22
N VAL A 163 3.98 7.19 -0.47
CA VAL A 163 3.90 5.87 0.20
C VAL A 163 5.13 5.02 -0.17
N MET A 164 5.54 4.98 -1.43
CA MET A 164 6.73 4.25 -1.85
C MET A 164 8.01 4.79 -1.21
N LEU A 165 8.17 6.12 -1.09
CA LEU A 165 9.30 6.74 -0.42
C LEU A 165 9.33 6.42 1.08
N GLU A 166 8.18 6.43 1.76
CA GLU A 166 8.09 6.06 3.17
C GLU A 166 8.44 4.58 3.37
N LEU A 167 7.96 3.69 2.51
CA LEU A 167 8.33 2.27 2.54
C LEU A 167 9.82 2.08 2.31
N ALA A 168 10.44 2.77 1.35
CA ALA A 168 11.88 2.71 1.11
C ALA A 168 12.67 3.17 2.35
N ARG A 169 12.22 4.27 3.00
CA ARG A 169 12.79 4.78 4.25
C ARG A 169 12.75 3.73 5.37
N LEU A 170 11.60 3.07 5.54
CA LEU A 170 11.41 2.04 6.56
C LEU A 170 12.23 0.79 6.28
N LEU A 171 12.28 0.32 5.04
CA LEU A 171 13.10 -0.82 4.64
C LEU A 171 14.59 -0.58 4.92
N ASN A 172 15.06 0.66 4.73
CA ASN A 172 16.44 1.04 5.06
C ASN A 172 16.72 1.07 6.57
N GLN A 173 15.68 1.17 7.40
CA GLN A 173 15.76 1.19 8.86
C GLN A 173 15.45 -0.16 9.51
N LEU A 174 15.23 -1.22 8.74
CA LEU A 174 14.94 -2.55 9.30
C LEU A 174 16.08 -2.97 10.25
N PRO A 175 15.77 -3.36 11.50
CA PRO A 175 16.76 -3.85 12.44
C PRO A 175 17.43 -5.10 11.92
N ASP A 176 18.63 -5.39 12.42
CA ASP A 176 19.28 -6.67 12.14
C ASP A 176 18.52 -7.80 12.84
N ALA A 177 18.20 -8.86 12.12
CA ALA A 177 17.54 -10.03 12.67
C ALA A 177 18.30 -10.68 13.84
N ALA A 178 19.62 -10.48 13.90
CA ALA A 178 20.46 -10.98 14.99
C ALA A 178 20.26 -10.21 16.31
N VAL A 179 19.60 -9.07 16.32
CA VAL A 179 19.42 -8.22 17.51
C VAL A 179 18.13 -8.54 18.27
N THR A 180 17.18 -9.26 17.64
CA THR A 180 15.92 -9.62 18.30
C THR A 180 16.04 -10.98 19.01
N SER A 181 15.54 -11.02 20.24
CA SER A 181 15.43 -12.27 21.03
C SER A 181 14.16 -13.08 20.72
N ASP A 182 13.23 -12.51 19.95
CA ASP A 182 12.01 -13.14 19.50
C ASP A 182 12.28 -13.92 18.20
N ALA A 183 12.12 -15.25 18.26
CA ALA A 183 12.43 -16.13 17.13
C ALA A 183 11.51 -15.89 15.92
N ASP A 184 10.23 -15.61 16.13
CA ASP A 184 9.27 -15.37 15.07
C ASP A 184 9.56 -14.00 14.40
N ALA A 185 9.91 -13.00 15.19
CA ALA A 185 10.36 -11.70 14.71
C ALA A 185 11.67 -11.82 13.91
N ALA A 186 12.65 -12.61 14.39
CA ALA A 186 13.88 -12.86 13.67
C ALA A 186 13.63 -13.53 12.32
N GLN A 187 12.76 -14.55 12.28
CA GLN A 187 12.40 -15.24 11.04
C GLN A 187 11.72 -14.30 10.04
N THR A 188 10.80 -13.46 10.50
CA THR A 188 10.11 -12.46 9.65
C THR A 188 11.09 -11.43 9.09
N LEU A 189 12.02 -10.93 9.89
CA LEU A 189 13.07 -10.00 9.44
C LEU A 189 14.01 -10.65 8.42
N MET A 190 14.42 -11.91 8.63
CA MET A 190 15.23 -12.66 7.66
C MET A 190 14.49 -12.85 6.35
N ALA A 191 13.21 -13.23 6.39
CA ALA A 191 12.36 -13.36 5.20
C ALA A 191 12.23 -12.04 4.45
N THR A 192 11.95 -10.93 5.16
CA THR A 192 11.86 -9.59 4.56
C THR A 192 13.18 -9.19 3.91
N ARG A 193 14.33 -9.43 4.56
CA ARG A 193 15.66 -9.11 4.03
C ARG A 193 16.05 -9.97 2.82
N SER A 194 15.40 -11.12 2.62
CA SER A 194 15.59 -11.97 1.42
C SER A 194 14.83 -11.45 0.20
N LEU A 195 13.83 -10.57 0.39
CA LEU A 195 13.07 -9.97 -0.68
C LEU A 195 13.78 -8.76 -1.28
N GLY A 196 13.58 -8.54 -2.56
CA GLY A 196 13.86 -7.29 -3.23
C GLY A 196 12.59 -6.48 -3.47
N VAL A 197 12.71 -5.17 -3.47
CA VAL A 197 11.60 -4.27 -3.82
C VAL A 197 12.04 -3.35 -4.95
N ASP A 198 11.22 -3.31 -5.99
CA ASP A 198 11.37 -2.38 -7.11
C ASP A 198 10.27 -1.32 -7.00
N PHE A 199 10.70 -0.09 -6.80
CA PHE A 199 9.82 1.08 -6.83
C PHE A 199 9.90 1.71 -8.20
N VAL A 200 8.77 1.77 -8.92
CA VAL A 200 8.69 2.30 -10.28
C VAL A 200 7.81 3.53 -10.30
N CYS A 201 8.43 4.70 -10.55
CA CYS A 201 7.72 5.95 -10.78
C CYS A 201 7.73 6.24 -12.29
N PHE A 202 6.56 6.25 -12.93
CA PHE A 202 6.39 6.41 -14.38
C PHE A 202 5.54 7.62 -14.74
#